data_dadc67bb9bfb8132fea336553b48f6ef
#
_entry.id   dadc67bb9bfb8132fea336553b48f6ef
#
_cell.length_a   1.000
_cell.length_b   1.000
_cell.length_c   1.000
_cell.angle_alpha   90.00
_cell.angle_beta   90.00
_cell.angle_gamma   90.00
#
_symmetry.space_group_name_H-M   'P 1'
#
loop_
_entity.id
_entity.type
_entity.pdbx_description
1 polymer ?
#
loop_
_entity_poly.entity_id
_entity_poly.type
_entity_poly.pdbx_seq_one_letter_code
_entity_poly.pdbx_strand_id
1 'polypeptide(L)'
;MKSKRYNGYKSFQYLEPIVDYRPFELAAQIARVPAFVVPVTEAQEALVQQILAEEMIISLHEHTSVMPLDVSESVEYARQGRERTGFEGLAISGLDVVFENFMDGTATITSNAGWKWTDMIHDLGIRRSDFDHQDMLFVA
;
A
#
# COMPACT_ATOMS: atom_id res chain seq x y z
N MET A 1 21.07 -2.72 -9.85
CA MET A 1 19.61 -2.62 -9.64
C MET A 1 19.18 -3.73 -8.70
N LYS A 2 18.84 -3.41 -7.47
CA LYS A 2 18.22 -4.41 -6.58
C LYS A 2 16.84 -4.69 -7.15
N SER A 3 16.68 -5.80 -7.88
CA SER A 3 15.38 -6.14 -8.44
C SER A 3 14.44 -6.45 -7.27
N LYS A 4 13.47 -5.58 -7.04
CA LYS A 4 12.33 -5.89 -6.19
C LYS A 4 11.69 -7.14 -6.78
N ARG A 5 11.71 -8.22 -6.03
CA ARG A 5 11.19 -9.51 -6.52
C ARG A 5 9.67 -9.55 -6.34
N TYR A 6 8.97 -8.66 -7.03
CA TYR A 6 7.53 -8.79 -7.11
C TYR A 6 7.19 -9.97 -8.02
N ASN A 7 6.49 -10.93 -7.45
CA ASN A 7 6.12 -12.18 -8.12
C ASN A 7 4.66 -12.24 -8.58
N GLY A 8 3.94 -11.09 -8.51
CA GLY A 8 2.53 -11.01 -8.85
C GLY A 8 1.59 -11.31 -7.67
N TYR A 9 2.10 -11.39 -6.44
CA TYR A 9 1.29 -11.58 -5.25
C TYR A 9 0.24 -10.47 -5.13
N LYS A 10 -1.00 -10.87 -4.87
CA LYS A 10 -2.10 -9.94 -4.58
C LYS A 10 -2.47 -10.02 -3.12
N SER A 11 -2.55 -8.87 -2.48
CA SER A 11 -2.90 -8.76 -1.08
C SER A 11 -4.10 -9.64 -0.73
N PHE A 12 -3.96 -10.45 0.32
CA PHE A 12 -4.95 -11.43 0.79
C PHE A 12 -5.46 -12.43 -0.26
N GLN A 13 -4.65 -12.76 -1.26
CA GLN A 13 -5.06 -13.73 -2.30
C GLN A 13 -5.32 -15.15 -1.76
N TYR A 14 -4.89 -15.42 -0.53
CA TYR A 14 -5.12 -16.70 0.17
C TYR A 14 -6.45 -16.76 0.93
N LEU A 15 -7.20 -15.66 0.97
CA LEU A 15 -8.53 -15.57 1.58
C LEU A 15 -9.63 -15.67 0.54
N GLU A 16 -10.80 -16.17 0.96
CA GLU A 16 -11.97 -16.31 0.11
C GLU A 16 -12.91 -15.10 0.28
N PRO A 17 -13.15 -14.31 -0.78
CA PRO A 17 -14.09 -13.19 -0.73
C PRO A 17 -15.50 -13.67 -0.33
N ILE A 18 -16.25 -12.85 0.41
CA ILE A 18 -17.58 -13.12 0.96
C ILE A 18 -17.56 -14.08 2.15
N VAL A 19 -16.63 -15.03 2.21
CA VAL A 19 -16.48 -15.95 3.35
C VAL A 19 -15.62 -15.33 4.43
N ASP A 20 -14.41 -14.88 4.07
CA ASP A 20 -13.43 -14.36 5.02
C ASP A 20 -13.50 -12.85 5.22
N TYR A 21 -14.03 -12.13 4.24
CA TYR A 21 -14.16 -10.67 4.29
C TYR A 21 -15.20 -10.15 3.28
N ARG A 22 -15.70 -8.95 3.54
CA ARG A 22 -16.54 -8.23 2.58
C ARG A 22 -15.68 -7.67 1.45
N PRO A 23 -15.92 -8.05 0.19
CA PRO A 23 -15.21 -7.45 -0.94
C PRO A 23 -15.70 -6.03 -1.23
N PHE A 24 -14.78 -5.20 -1.71
CA PHE A 24 -15.02 -3.83 -2.17
C PHE A 24 -14.42 -3.65 -3.55
N GLU A 25 -15.00 -2.78 -4.34
CA GLU A 25 -14.37 -2.33 -5.57
C GLU A 25 -13.25 -1.37 -5.24
N LEU A 26 -12.02 -1.71 -5.64
CA LEU A 26 -10.83 -0.96 -5.27
C LEU A 26 -10.31 -0.11 -6.43
N ALA A 27 -9.74 1.04 -6.09
CA ALA A 27 -9.06 1.89 -7.04
C ALA A 27 -7.84 1.19 -7.66
N ALA A 28 -7.52 1.55 -8.89
CA ALA A 28 -6.29 1.06 -9.53
C ALA A 28 -5.05 1.52 -8.75
N GLN A 29 -4.08 0.63 -8.61
CA GLN A 29 -2.80 0.97 -7.96
C GLN A 29 -1.90 1.82 -8.85
N ILE A 30 -2.00 1.64 -10.18
CA ILE A 30 -1.16 2.28 -11.19
C ILE A 30 -2.07 3.03 -12.16
N ALA A 31 -1.60 4.18 -12.63
CA ALA A 31 -2.29 5.02 -13.62
C ALA A 31 -3.72 5.48 -13.22
N ARG A 32 -4.00 5.53 -11.93
CA ARG A 32 -5.29 6.02 -11.41
C ARG A 32 -5.57 7.48 -11.78
N VAL A 33 -4.52 8.28 -11.84
CA VAL A 33 -4.56 9.67 -12.28
C VAL A 33 -3.62 9.85 -13.48
N PRO A 34 -3.88 10.84 -14.36
CA PRO A 34 -2.96 11.14 -15.45
C PRO A 34 -1.56 11.45 -14.90
N ALA A 35 -0.54 10.86 -15.53
CA ALA A 35 0.84 11.12 -15.15
C ALA A 35 1.18 12.60 -15.40
N PHE A 36 1.73 13.26 -14.39
CA PHE A 36 2.39 14.55 -14.58
C PHE A 36 3.85 14.29 -14.93
N VAL A 37 4.19 14.52 -16.19
CA VAL A 37 5.56 14.32 -16.69
C VAL A 37 6.32 15.63 -16.56
N VAL A 38 7.32 15.66 -15.69
CA VAL A 38 8.27 16.76 -15.61
C VAL A 38 9.23 16.65 -16.78
N PRO A 39 9.33 17.69 -17.66
CA PRO A 39 10.30 17.65 -18.73
C PRO A 39 11.72 17.70 -18.15
N VAL A 40 12.50 16.70 -18.47
CA VAL A 40 13.90 16.57 -18.07
C VAL A 40 14.76 16.27 -19.30
N THR A 41 16.04 16.62 -19.23
CA THR A 41 17.02 16.26 -20.26
C THR A 41 17.41 14.77 -20.11
N GLU A 42 17.95 14.18 -21.17
CA GLU A 42 18.47 12.80 -21.10
C GLU A 42 19.52 12.60 -20.00
N ALA A 43 20.35 13.61 -19.77
CA ALA A 43 21.36 13.55 -18.70
C ALA A 43 20.72 13.55 -17.29
N GLN A 44 19.64 14.31 -17.10
CA GLN A 44 18.88 14.31 -15.84
C GLN A 44 18.16 12.99 -15.62
N GLU A 45 17.55 12.43 -16.66
CA GLU A 45 16.91 11.12 -16.59
C GLU A 45 17.94 10.02 -16.24
N ALA A 46 19.09 10.03 -16.89
CA ALA A 46 20.17 9.09 -16.57
C ALA A 46 20.63 9.21 -15.11
N LEU A 47 20.73 10.44 -14.59
CA LEU A 47 21.09 10.66 -13.19
C LEU A 47 20.00 10.13 -12.24
N VAL A 48 18.72 10.34 -12.54
CA VAL A 48 17.60 9.78 -11.75
C VAL A 48 17.70 8.25 -11.71
N GLN A 49 17.93 7.62 -12.86
CA GLN A 49 18.06 6.15 -12.91
C GLN A 49 19.28 5.66 -12.15
N GLN A 50 20.38 6.40 -12.16
CA GLN A 50 21.56 6.09 -11.38
C GLN A 50 21.25 6.18 -9.86
N ILE A 51 20.63 7.26 -9.40
CA ILE A 51 20.24 7.43 -8.01
C ILE A 51 19.33 6.27 -7.55
N LEU A 52 18.30 5.96 -8.33
CA LEU A 52 17.39 4.85 -8.02
C LEU A 52 18.08 3.48 -7.97
N ALA A 53 19.21 3.33 -8.67
CA ALA A 53 19.95 2.08 -8.71
C ALA A 53 20.98 1.95 -7.59
N GLU A 54 21.60 3.05 -7.17
CA GLU A 54 22.77 3.07 -6.28
C GLU A 54 22.43 3.50 -4.85
N GLU A 55 21.41 4.37 -4.69
CA GLU A 55 21.06 4.95 -3.40
C GLU A 55 19.86 4.25 -2.76
N MET A 56 19.73 4.38 -1.45
CA MET A 56 18.57 3.89 -0.69
C MET A 56 17.50 4.99 -0.65
N ILE A 57 16.37 4.74 -1.27
CA ILE A 57 15.24 5.67 -1.32
C ILE A 57 14.28 5.36 -0.19
N ILE A 58 14.13 6.30 0.73
CA ILE A 58 13.35 6.13 1.94
C ILE A 58 12.19 7.12 1.94
N SER A 59 10.97 6.63 2.07
CA SER A 59 9.83 7.47 2.41
C SER A 59 9.55 7.40 3.91
N LEU A 60 9.50 8.55 4.56
CA LEU A 60 9.32 8.65 6.01
C LEU A 60 7.85 8.63 6.44
N HIS A 61 6.91 8.62 5.49
CA HIS A 61 5.50 8.60 5.77
C HIS A 61 4.74 8.10 4.55
N GLU A 62 4.16 6.91 4.65
CA GLU A 62 3.37 6.32 3.58
C GLU A 62 2.06 5.75 4.08
N HIS A 63 1.12 5.65 3.14
CA HIS A 63 -0.12 4.91 3.26
C HIS A 63 -0.18 3.94 2.08
N THR A 64 0.36 2.76 2.26
CA THR A 64 0.49 1.78 1.17
C THR A 64 -0.81 1.06 0.85
N SER A 65 -1.89 1.39 1.53
CA SER A 65 -3.20 0.78 1.32
C SER A 65 -3.86 1.22 0.01
N VAL A 66 -4.47 0.26 -0.67
CA VAL A 66 -5.33 0.53 -1.82
C VAL A 66 -6.72 0.90 -1.32
N MET A 67 -7.17 2.10 -1.64
CA MET A 67 -8.46 2.62 -1.21
C MET A 67 -9.62 2.09 -2.07
N PRO A 68 -10.86 2.05 -1.54
CA PRO A 68 -12.05 1.80 -2.34
C PRO A 68 -12.18 2.81 -3.48
N LEU A 69 -12.75 2.38 -4.60
CA LEU A 69 -13.05 3.28 -5.73
C LEU A 69 -14.02 4.38 -5.30
N ASP A 70 -15.04 4.03 -4.51
CA ASP A 70 -15.88 4.98 -3.80
C ASP A 70 -15.28 5.27 -2.41
N VAL A 71 -14.66 6.44 -2.28
CA VAL A 71 -14.02 6.89 -1.03
C VAL A 71 -15.00 6.95 0.15
N SER A 72 -16.29 7.10 -0.09
CA SER A 72 -17.30 7.10 0.98
C SER A 72 -17.41 5.74 1.70
N GLU A 73 -16.95 4.66 1.07
CA GLU A 73 -16.89 3.32 1.66
C GLU A 73 -15.65 3.08 2.54
N SER A 74 -14.73 4.03 2.66
CA SER A 74 -13.43 3.82 3.35
C SER A 74 -13.57 3.31 4.78
N VAL A 75 -14.55 3.81 5.54
CA VAL A 75 -14.78 3.38 6.93
C VAL A 75 -15.26 1.93 7.00
N GLU A 76 -16.20 1.55 6.13
CA GLU A 76 -16.68 0.17 6.07
C GLU A 76 -15.64 -0.77 5.51
N TYR A 77 -14.83 -0.31 4.55
CA TYR A 77 -13.70 -1.06 4.02
C TYR A 77 -12.68 -1.40 5.09
N ALA A 78 -12.30 -0.42 5.92
CA ALA A 78 -11.39 -0.65 7.04
C ALA A 78 -11.95 -1.63 8.10
N ARG A 79 -13.28 -1.64 8.29
CA ARG A 79 -13.93 -2.46 9.32
C ARG A 79 -14.33 -3.85 8.88
N GLN A 80 -14.82 -4.00 7.67
CA GLN A 80 -15.44 -5.23 7.18
C GLN A 80 -14.65 -5.89 6.03
N GLY A 81 -13.82 -5.12 5.35
CA GLY A 81 -12.95 -5.59 4.30
C GLY A 81 -11.62 -6.15 4.84
N ARG A 82 -10.66 -6.15 3.95
CA ARG A 82 -9.24 -6.32 4.26
C ARG A 82 -8.51 -5.22 3.51
N GLU A 83 -7.94 -4.28 4.24
CA GLU A 83 -7.15 -3.22 3.63
C GLU A 83 -5.98 -3.82 2.86
N ARG A 84 -6.06 -3.71 1.54
CA ARG A 84 -5.08 -4.32 0.64
C ARG A 84 -3.85 -3.45 0.51
N THR A 85 -2.69 -4.05 0.66
CA THR A 85 -1.42 -3.39 0.35
C THR A 85 -1.23 -3.28 -1.16
N GLY A 86 -0.78 -2.13 -1.62
CA GLY A 86 -0.52 -1.82 -3.03
C GLY A 86 0.79 -2.40 -3.54
N PHE A 87 0.95 -3.72 -3.56
CA PHE A 87 2.20 -4.38 -3.96
C PHE A 87 2.65 -4.02 -5.38
N GLU A 88 1.71 -3.88 -6.33
CA GLU A 88 2.04 -3.48 -7.71
C GLU A 88 2.61 -2.06 -7.75
N GLY A 89 1.95 -1.12 -7.06
CA GLY A 89 2.41 0.27 -6.97
C GLY A 89 3.77 0.39 -6.30
N LEU A 90 3.95 -0.31 -5.18
CA LEU A 90 5.24 -0.35 -4.47
C LEU A 90 6.35 -0.95 -5.33
N ALA A 91 6.07 -1.98 -6.11
CA ALA A 91 7.07 -2.62 -6.97
C ALA A 91 7.67 -1.67 -8.01
N ILE A 92 6.91 -0.68 -8.47
CA ILE A 92 7.36 0.30 -9.47
C ILE A 92 7.74 1.66 -8.86
N SER A 93 7.51 1.88 -7.57
CA SER A 93 7.68 3.19 -6.92
C SER A 93 9.12 3.68 -6.85
N GLY A 94 10.11 2.78 -6.96
CA GLY A 94 11.51 3.11 -6.69
C GLY A 94 11.88 3.19 -5.21
N LEU A 95 10.94 3.05 -4.28
CA LEU A 95 11.20 3.08 -2.83
C LEU A 95 11.86 1.78 -2.36
N ASP A 96 12.84 1.89 -1.46
CA ASP A 96 13.50 0.77 -0.79
C ASP A 96 12.98 0.58 0.63
N VAL A 97 12.66 1.67 1.33
CA VAL A 97 12.13 1.67 2.69
C VAL A 97 10.92 2.58 2.78
N VAL A 98 9.89 2.13 3.46
CA VAL A 98 8.70 2.94 3.76
C VAL A 98 8.40 2.88 5.25
N PHE A 99 8.07 4.04 5.81
CA PHE A 99 7.51 4.15 7.15
C PHE A 99 5.99 4.19 7.00
N GLU A 100 5.37 3.03 7.19
CA GLU A 100 3.94 2.84 7.00
C GLU A 100 3.13 3.35 8.19
N ASN A 101 2.07 4.08 7.92
CA ASN A 101 1.06 4.44 8.91
C ASN A 101 -0.06 3.41 8.91
N PHE A 102 -0.23 2.71 10.02
CA PHE A 102 -1.20 1.63 10.15
C PHE A 102 -2.65 2.11 10.19
N MET A 103 -2.89 3.32 10.52
CA MET A 103 -4.26 3.80 10.57
C MET A 103 -4.42 4.90 9.55
N ASP A 104 -5.24 4.67 8.57
CA ASP A 104 -5.75 5.77 7.80
C ASP A 104 -6.47 6.71 8.77
N GLY A 105 -5.80 7.81 9.11
CA GLY A 105 -6.25 8.78 10.09
C GLY A 105 -7.68 9.24 9.86
N THR A 106 -8.16 9.18 8.62
CA THR A 106 -9.51 9.50 8.21
C THR A 106 -10.54 8.58 8.86
N ALA A 107 -10.34 7.28 8.81
CA ALA A 107 -11.27 6.32 9.41
C ALA A 107 -11.31 6.47 10.95
N THR A 108 -10.16 6.76 11.56
CA THR A 108 -10.05 6.96 13.01
C THR A 108 -10.69 8.25 13.47
N ILE A 109 -10.42 9.35 12.79
CA ILE A 109 -10.85 10.69 13.19
C ILE A 109 -12.35 10.90 12.93
N THR A 110 -12.87 10.35 11.83
CA THR A 110 -14.26 10.56 11.42
C THR A 110 -15.24 9.52 11.96
N SER A 111 -14.77 8.47 12.60
CA SER A 111 -15.63 7.43 13.14
C SER A 111 -16.28 7.84 14.47
N ASN A 112 -17.60 8.02 14.48
CA ASN A 112 -18.36 8.26 15.70
C ASN A 112 -18.28 7.11 16.73
N ALA A 113 -17.89 5.92 16.28
CA ALA A 113 -17.70 4.76 17.16
C ALA A 113 -16.33 4.75 17.83
N GLY A 114 -15.40 5.60 17.36
CA GLY A 114 -14.02 5.62 17.79
C GLY A 114 -13.25 4.33 17.49
N TRP A 115 -11.98 4.44 17.30
CA TRP A 115 -11.11 3.26 17.25
C TRP A 115 -10.63 2.93 18.65
N LYS A 116 -10.73 1.67 19.01
CA LYS A 116 -10.21 1.16 20.27
C LYS A 116 -8.82 0.61 20.07
N TRP A 117 -8.10 0.45 21.15
CA TRP A 117 -6.81 -0.24 21.14
C TRP A 117 -6.87 -1.62 20.45
N THR A 118 -7.97 -2.35 20.67
CA THR A 118 -8.21 -3.65 20.04
C THR A 118 -8.26 -3.58 18.52
N ASP A 119 -8.82 -2.51 17.97
CA ASP A 119 -8.93 -2.33 16.52
C ASP A 119 -7.54 -2.10 15.89
N MET A 120 -6.69 -1.32 16.60
CA MET A 120 -5.30 -1.12 16.16
C MET A 120 -4.49 -2.41 16.14
N ILE A 121 -4.60 -3.21 17.20
CA ILE A 121 -3.89 -4.49 17.28
C ILE A 121 -4.40 -5.46 16.23
N HIS A 122 -5.70 -5.45 15.97
CA HIS A 122 -6.32 -6.27 14.93
C HIS A 122 -5.81 -5.88 13.53
N ASP A 123 -5.78 -4.58 13.22
CA ASP A 123 -5.28 -4.07 11.94
C ASP A 123 -3.81 -4.44 11.73
N LEU A 124 -2.98 -4.24 12.75
CA LEU A 124 -1.58 -4.66 12.71
C LEU A 124 -1.44 -6.16 12.40
N GLY A 125 -2.25 -6.99 13.07
CA GLY A 125 -2.24 -8.44 12.85
C GLY A 125 -2.65 -8.82 11.42
N ILE A 126 -3.69 -8.17 10.89
CA ILE A 126 -4.17 -8.39 9.52
C ILE A 126 -3.07 -8.06 8.50
N ARG A 127 -2.47 -6.88 8.59
CA ARG A 127 -1.41 -6.45 7.67
C ARG A 127 -0.18 -7.33 7.77
N ARG A 128 0.20 -7.69 8.99
CA ARG A 128 1.33 -8.60 9.22
C ARG A 128 1.10 -9.95 8.58
N SER A 129 -0.10 -10.51 8.69
CA SER A 129 -0.43 -11.77 8.05
C SER A 129 -0.35 -11.71 6.53
N ASP A 130 -0.68 -10.56 5.92
CA ASP A 130 -0.52 -10.37 4.48
C ASP A 130 0.95 -10.32 4.07
N PHE A 131 1.78 -9.64 4.86
CA PHE A 131 3.23 -9.56 4.61
C PHE A 131 3.93 -10.90 4.73
N ASP A 132 3.47 -11.78 5.60
CA ASP A 132 4.06 -13.11 5.79
C ASP A 132 3.79 -14.09 4.61
N HIS A 133 2.92 -13.70 3.67
CA HIS A 133 2.59 -14.52 2.48
C HIS A 133 3.30 -14.06 1.19
N GLN A 134 4.27 -13.17 1.28
CA GLN A 134 5.00 -12.65 0.12
C GLN A 134 6.47 -12.39 0.45
N ASP A 135 7.31 -12.21 -0.59
CA ASP A 135 8.77 -12.07 -0.45
C ASP A 135 9.29 -10.69 -0.87
N MET A 136 8.43 -9.75 -1.21
CA MET A 136 8.83 -8.42 -1.68
C MET A 136 9.06 -7.44 -0.51
N LEU A 137 8.19 -7.48 0.49
CA LEU A 137 8.24 -6.59 1.66
C LEU A 137 8.65 -7.37 2.90
N PHE A 138 9.49 -6.76 3.71
CA PHE A 138 9.91 -7.26 5.01
C PHE A 138 9.64 -6.20 6.07
N VAL A 139 9.15 -6.63 7.21
CA VAL A 139 9.00 -5.74 8.37
C VAL A 139 10.32 -5.72 9.12
N ALA A 140 10.92 -4.53 9.27
CA ALA A 140 12.17 -4.30 9.99
C ALA A 140 11.94 -4.06 11.48
#